data_eb43265c28d3decb05ebd6428d97e1b0
#
_entry.id   eb43265c28d3decb05ebd6428d97e1b0
#
_cell.length_a   1.000
_cell.length_b   1.000
_cell.length_c   1.000
_cell.angle_alpha   90.00
_cell.angle_beta   90.00
_cell.angle_gamma   90.00
#
_symmetry.space_group_name_H-M   'P 1'
#
loop_
_entity.id
_entity.type
_entity.pdbx_description
1 polymer ?
#
loop_
_entity_poly.entity_id
_entity_poly.type
_entity_poly.pdbx_seq_one_letter_code
_entity_poly.pdbx_strand_id
1 'polypeptide(L)'
;MTFLLAIIYLAFISLGLPDSLLGSAWPVMHVELGVATSYAGIITMIISFGTILSSLMSDRLNKKFGTGLVTTCSVFLTAAALFGFSCSNSMLALCLWAIPYGLGAGAVDAALNNYVALHYSSRQMSWLHCMWGVGAAISPYIMSFCLTRQLGWQQGYRTVGILQIVLTAILLCSLPLWKRVAVRKPEVTAETSSAKSIGVLQAVRIKGVPMVLLAFFAYCALEQTAMLWASSYLVQNRGLEAETAARFAAMFLIGITVGRFLSGFLADRWGDRNMIRCGAVIAIAGILLVLIPVSSPLLAQIGLMITGLGCAPIY
;
A
#
# COMPACT_ATOMS: atom_id res chain seq x y z
N MET A 1 22.13 -12.12 -6.87
CA MET A 1 20.75 -12.41 -6.52
C MET A 1 20.27 -11.61 -5.29
N THR A 2 21.01 -11.61 -4.20
CA THR A 2 20.67 -10.91 -2.95
C THR A 2 20.55 -9.38 -3.11
N PHE A 3 21.39 -8.75 -3.91
CA PHE A 3 21.38 -7.30 -4.11
C PHE A 3 20.15 -6.80 -4.89
N LEU A 4 19.72 -7.53 -5.93
CA LEU A 4 18.49 -7.18 -6.66
C LEU A 4 17.25 -7.32 -5.77
N LEU A 5 17.20 -8.34 -4.91
CA LEU A 5 16.10 -8.50 -3.95
C LEU A 5 16.03 -7.32 -2.97
N ALA A 6 17.17 -6.82 -2.50
CA ALA A 6 17.21 -5.63 -1.65
C ALA A 6 16.64 -4.39 -2.37
N ILE A 7 16.97 -4.21 -3.66
CA ILE A 7 16.39 -3.12 -4.47
C ILE A 7 14.88 -3.29 -4.64
N ILE A 8 14.40 -4.52 -4.85
CA ILE A 8 12.96 -4.83 -4.93
C ILE A 8 12.27 -4.48 -3.60
N TYR A 9 12.88 -4.82 -2.47
CA TYR A 9 12.34 -4.46 -1.15
C TYR A 9 12.30 -2.95 -0.92
N LEU A 10 13.35 -2.23 -1.34
CA LEU A 10 13.34 -0.75 -1.31
C LEU A 10 12.23 -0.17 -2.20
N ALA A 11 11.98 -0.76 -3.37
CA ALA A 11 10.88 -0.34 -4.22
C ALA A 11 9.51 -0.58 -3.56
N PHE A 12 9.35 -1.63 -2.77
CA PHE A 12 8.11 -1.87 -2.00
C PHE A 12 7.95 -0.93 -0.80
N ILE A 13 9.03 -0.56 -0.11
CA ILE A 13 8.99 0.52 0.88
C ILE A 13 8.51 1.81 0.22
N SER A 14 9.04 2.10 -0.95
CA SER A 14 8.65 3.23 -1.78
C SER A 14 7.16 3.21 -2.17
N LEU A 15 6.61 2.04 -2.47
CA LEU A 15 5.19 1.89 -2.79
C LEU A 15 4.31 2.17 -1.57
N GLY A 16 4.70 1.70 -0.38
CA GLY A 16 3.97 1.92 0.86
C GLY A 16 4.00 3.36 1.36
N LEU A 17 5.12 4.07 1.15
CA LEU A 17 5.29 5.44 1.66
C LEU A 17 4.13 6.40 1.29
N PRO A 18 3.66 6.49 0.04
CA PRO A 18 2.59 7.42 -0.30
C PRO A 18 1.18 6.94 0.06
N ASP A 19 0.95 5.64 0.26
CA ASP A 19 -0.39 5.07 0.41
C ASP A 19 -1.15 5.57 1.65
N SER A 20 -0.46 5.87 2.73
CA SER A 20 -1.06 6.34 3.98
C SER A 20 -1.02 7.86 4.17
N LEU A 21 -0.40 8.61 3.24
CA LEU A 21 -0.28 10.08 3.36
C LEU A 21 -1.63 10.77 3.32
N LEU A 22 -2.51 10.39 2.39
CA LEU A 22 -3.81 11.04 2.22
C LEU A 22 -4.63 10.94 3.51
N GLY A 23 -4.75 9.74 4.08
CA GLY A 23 -5.50 9.54 5.32
C GLY A 23 -4.92 10.31 6.50
N SER A 24 -3.59 10.40 6.59
CA SER A 24 -2.89 11.11 7.67
C SER A 24 -3.01 12.63 7.56
N ALA A 25 -3.00 13.18 6.35
CA ALA A 25 -3.06 14.62 6.09
C ALA A 25 -4.50 15.14 6.02
N TRP A 26 -5.46 14.29 5.70
CA TRP A 26 -6.82 14.69 5.35
C TRP A 26 -7.55 15.51 6.42
N PRO A 27 -7.39 15.26 7.73
CA PRO A 27 -8.02 16.10 8.76
C PRO A 27 -7.70 17.58 8.65
N VAL A 28 -6.50 17.92 8.14
CA VAL A 28 -6.07 19.31 7.90
C VAL A 28 -6.42 19.74 6.48
N MET A 29 -6.15 18.89 5.49
CA MET A 29 -6.35 19.20 4.07
C MET A 29 -7.79 19.60 3.75
N HIS A 30 -8.79 18.84 4.22
CA HIS A 30 -10.18 19.12 3.88
C HIS A 30 -10.68 20.45 4.43
N VAL A 31 -10.18 20.86 5.59
CA VAL A 31 -10.50 22.16 6.20
C VAL A 31 -9.88 23.30 5.40
N GLU A 32 -8.58 23.20 5.08
CA GLU A 32 -7.87 24.22 4.28
C GLU A 32 -8.46 24.37 2.87
N LEU A 33 -8.90 23.27 2.26
CA LEU A 33 -9.51 23.26 0.93
C LEU A 33 -11.01 23.64 0.95
N GLY A 34 -11.62 23.80 2.13
CA GLY A 34 -13.03 24.12 2.27
C GLY A 34 -13.98 23.04 1.74
N VAL A 35 -13.59 21.76 1.80
CA VAL A 35 -14.38 20.63 1.28
C VAL A 35 -14.84 19.70 2.40
N ALA A 36 -15.91 18.95 2.14
CA ALA A 36 -16.38 17.95 3.11
C ALA A 36 -15.37 16.81 3.30
N THR A 37 -15.33 16.23 4.50
CA THR A 37 -14.42 15.11 4.83
C THR A 37 -14.55 13.95 3.82
N SER A 38 -15.76 13.68 3.30
CA SER A 38 -16.02 12.59 2.35
C SER A 38 -15.29 12.72 1.00
N TYR A 39 -14.79 13.90 0.65
CA TYR A 39 -14.09 14.13 -0.62
C TYR A 39 -12.76 13.35 -0.74
N ALA A 40 -12.15 12.91 0.37
CA ALA A 40 -11.02 11.96 0.32
C ALA A 40 -11.36 10.70 -0.47
N GLY A 41 -12.61 10.23 -0.36
CA GLY A 41 -13.09 9.08 -1.11
C GLY A 41 -13.02 9.27 -2.63
N ILE A 42 -13.25 10.48 -3.14
CA ILE A 42 -13.17 10.79 -4.58
C ILE A 42 -11.71 10.62 -5.05
N ILE A 43 -10.74 11.20 -4.32
CA ILE A 43 -9.31 11.06 -4.64
C ILE A 43 -8.91 9.59 -4.63
N THR A 44 -9.29 8.86 -3.57
CA THR A 44 -8.99 7.43 -3.45
C THR A 44 -9.62 6.60 -4.56
N MET A 45 -10.85 6.90 -4.98
CA MET A 45 -11.49 6.21 -6.10
C MET A 45 -10.76 6.45 -7.42
N ILE A 46 -10.28 7.67 -7.68
CA ILE A 46 -9.48 7.98 -8.88
C ILE A 46 -8.15 7.20 -8.85
N ILE A 47 -7.46 7.20 -7.71
CA ILE A 47 -6.23 6.42 -7.51
C ILE A 47 -6.49 4.94 -7.76
N SER A 48 -7.50 4.35 -7.11
CA SER A 48 -7.85 2.93 -7.24
C SER A 48 -8.20 2.54 -8.67
N PHE A 49 -8.96 3.38 -9.38
CA PHE A 49 -9.27 3.14 -10.78
C PHE A 49 -8.00 3.14 -11.66
N GLY A 50 -7.11 4.11 -11.46
CA GLY A 50 -5.82 4.17 -12.13
C GLY A 50 -4.95 2.94 -11.83
N THR A 51 -4.94 2.49 -10.55
CA THR A 51 -4.22 1.29 -10.09
C THR A 51 -4.74 0.04 -10.79
N ILE A 52 -6.06 -0.15 -10.86
CA ILE A 52 -6.68 -1.29 -11.56
C ILE A 52 -6.29 -1.27 -13.04
N LEU A 53 -6.42 -0.12 -13.71
CA LEU A 53 -6.13 0.00 -15.12
C LEU A 53 -4.65 -0.31 -15.43
N SER A 54 -3.73 0.23 -14.65
CA SER A 54 -2.29 0.00 -14.86
C SER A 54 -1.86 -1.42 -14.50
N SER A 55 -2.45 -2.03 -13.46
CA SER A 55 -2.20 -3.43 -13.11
C SER A 55 -2.64 -4.39 -14.21
N LEU A 56 -3.79 -4.15 -14.85
CA LEU A 56 -4.27 -4.94 -15.98
C LEU A 56 -3.34 -4.82 -17.22
N MET A 57 -2.66 -3.68 -17.37
CA MET A 57 -1.72 -3.45 -18.47
C MET A 57 -0.30 -3.92 -18.12
N SER A 58 0.00 -4.22 -16.86
CA SER A 58 1.36 -4.49 -16.37
C SER A 58 2.05 -5.64 -17.10
N ASP A 59 1.36 -6.75 -17.38
CA ASP A 59 1.94 -7.88 -18.12
C ASP A 59 2.43 -7.49 -19.52
N ARG A 60 1.63 -6.69 -20.25
CA ARG A 60 2.01 -6.17 -21.59
C ARG A 60 3.19 -5.22 -21.51
N LEU A 61 3.20 -4.33 -20.52
CA LEU A 61 4.28 -3.37 -20.31
C LEU A 61 5.58 -4.09 -19.93
N ASN A 62 5.52 -5.09 -19.04
CA ASN A 62 6.67 -5.87 -18.61
C ASN A 62 7.28 -6.68 -19.76
N LYS A 63 6.46 -7.29 -20.61
CA LYS A 63 6.93 -8.01 -21.81
C LYS A 63 7.61 -7.09 -22.82
N LYS A 64 7.13 -5.85 -22.99
CA LYS A 64 7.65 -4.90 -23.95
C LYS A 64 8.89 -4.15 -23.45
N PHE A 65 8.91 -3.71 -22.21
CA PHE A 65 9.93 -2.79 -21.68
C PHE A 65 10.82 -3.44 -20.60
N GLY A 66 10.40 -4.58 -20.04
CA GLY A 66 11.06 -5.25 -18.92
C GLY A 66 10.66 -4.68 -17.57
N THR A 67 10.64 -5.55 -16.54
CA THR A 67 10.18 -5.23 -15.18
C THR A 67 10.94 -4.05 -14.55
N GLY A 68 12.28 -3.99 -14.73
CA GLY A 68 13.08 -2.92 -14.15
C GLY A 68 12.71 -1.53 -14.65
N LEU A 69 12.49 -1.36 -15.97
CA LEU A 69 12.12 -0.06 -16.55
C LEU A 69 10.68 0.32 -16.16
N VAL A 70 9.75 -0.63 -16.21
CA VAL A 70 8.35 -0.40 -15.76
C VAL A 70 8.33 0.06 -14.31
N THR A 71 9.05 -0.63 -13.41
CA THR A 71 9.17 -0.23 -12.00
C THR A 71 9.72 1.18 -11.84
N THR A 72 10.81 1.50 -12.55
CA THR A 72 11.45 2.83 -12.47
C THR A 72 10.53 3.94 -12.95
N CYS A 73 9.88 3.78 -14.11
CA CYS A 73 8.94 4.77 -14.65
C CYS A 73 7.72 4.94 -13.71
N SER A 74 7.24 3.86 -13.12
CA SER A 74 6.10 3.88 -12.20
C SER A 74 6.43 4.63 -10.91
N VAL A 75 7.59 4.38 -10.30
CA VAL A 75 8.04 5.11 -9.11
C VAL A 75 8.27 6.59 -9.42
N PHE A 76 8.82 6.91 -10.58
CA PHE A 76 8.95 8.31 -11.03
C PHE A 76 7.59 8.99 -11.20
N LEU A 77 6.60 8.29 -11.76
CA LEU A 77 5.26 8.82 -11.96
C LEU A 77 4.55 9.11 -10.62
N THR A 78 4.71 8.21 -9.63
CA THR A 78 4.21 8.45 -8.27
C THR A 78 4.93 9.61 -7.60
N ALA A 79 6.25 9.74 -7.78
CA ALA A 79 7.01 10.89 -7.27
C ALA A 79 6.49 12.20 -7.84
N ALA A 80 6.30 12.29 -9.16
CA ALA A 80 5.76 13.48 -9.83
C ALA A 80 4.36 13.81 -9.29
N ALA A 81 3.51 12.80 -9.08
CA ALA A 81 2.19 13.00 -8.49
C ALA A 81 2.25 13.55 -7.07
N LEU A 82 3.17 13.07 -6.22
CA LEU A 82 3.35 13.60 -4.86
C LEU A 82 3.80 15.07 -4.85
N PHE A 83 4.69 15.46 -5.76
CA PHE A 83 5.02 16.88 -5.94
C PHE A 83 3.80 17.68 -6.41
N GLY A 84 3.01 17.12 -7.32
CA GLY A 84 1.75 17.72 -7.74
C GLY A 84 0.77 17.91 -6.58
N PHE A 85 0.61 16.91 -5.72
CA PHE A 85 -0.17 17.04 -4.48
C PHE A 85 0.39 18.17 -3.60
N SER A 86 1.70 18.22 -3.40
CA SER A 86 2.35 19.26 -2.56
C SER A 86 2.19 20.69 -3.07
N CYS A 87 1.90 20.87 -4.36
CA CYS A 87 1.67 22.18 -4.99
C CYS A 87 0.20 22.48 -5.21
N SER A 88 -0.71 21.55 -4.85
CA SER A 88 -2.14 21.70 -5.10
C SER A 88 -2.82 22.56 -4.05
N ASN A 89 -3.61 23.55 -4.50
CA ASN A 89 -4.39 24.44 -3.66
C ASN A 89 -5.90 24.28 -3.91
N SER A 90 -6.31 23.23 -4.62
CA SER A 90 -7.71 22.97 -4.92
C SER A 90 -7.98 21.45 -5.04
N MET A 91 -9.24 21.08 -4.75
CA MET A 91 -9.68 19.70 -4.90
C MET A 91 -9.51 19.17 -6.33
N LEU A 92 -9.77 20.01 -7.35
CA LEU A 92 -9.60 19.62 -8.75
C LEU A 92 -8.12 19.27 -9.06
N ALA A 93 -7.18 20.06 -8.57
CA ALA A 93 -5.75 19.78 -8.76
C ALA A 93 -5.34 18.46 -8.12
N LEU A 94 -5.83 18.16 -6.92
CA LEU A 94 -5.59 16.87 -6.26
C LEU A 94 -6.17 15.71 -7.08
N CYS A 95 -7.39 15.83 -7.61
CA CYS A 95 -8.00 14.81 -8.47
C CYS A 95 -7.20 14.59 -9.76
N LEU A 96 -6.68 15.64 -10.38
CA LEU A 96 -5.84 15.52 -11.57
C LEU A 96 -4.53 14.78 -11.28
N TRP A 97 -3.86 15.09 -10.17
CA TRP A 97 -2.64 14.42 -9.77
C TRP A 97 -2.86 13.00 -9.22
N ALA A 98 -4.08 12.67 -8.77
CA ALA A 98 -4.46 11.32 -8.39
C ALA A 98 -4.40 10.32 -9.56
N ILE A 99 -4.59 10.79 -10.82
CA ILE A 99 -4.52 9.96 -12.03
C ILE A 99 -3.11 9.38 -12.23
N PRO A 100 -2.04 10.19 -12.40
CA PRO A 100 -0.69 9.67 -12.54
C PRO A 100 -0.24 8.88 -11.31
N TYR A 101 -0.70 9.25 -10.11
CA TYR A 101 -0.43 8.48 -8.90
C TYR A 101 -0.93 7.04 -9.03
N GLY A 102 -2.22 6.83 -9.32
CA GLY A 102 -2.82 5.51 -9.44
C GLY A 102 -2.19 4.66 -10.55
N LEU A 103 -1.91 5.29 -11.73
CA LEU A 103 -1.25 4.61 -12.84
C LEU A 103 0.16 4.12 -12.47
N GLY A 104 0.92 4.90 -11.72
CA GLY A 104 2.24 4.52 -11.22
C GLY A 104 2.16 3.39 -10.20
N ALA A 105 1.31 3.52 -9.18
CA ALA A 105 1.20 2.57 -8.09
C ALA A 105 0.84 1.15 -8.56
N GLY A 106 -0.16 1.00 -9.41
CA GLY A 106 -0.62 -0.33 -9.85
C GLY A 106 0.37 -1.06 -10.76
N ALA A 107 1.09 -0.35 -11.62
CA ALA A 107 2.04 -0.98 -12.52
C ALA A 107 3.25 -1.54 -11.77
N VAL A 108 3.79 -0.82 -10.77
CA VAL A 108 4.92 -1.30 -9.97
C VAL A 108 4.53 -2.46 -9.07
N ASP A 109 3.36 -2.39 -8.44
CA ASP A 109 2.87 -3.47 -7.58
C ASP A 109 2.75 -4.79 -8.36
N ALA A 110 1.99 -4.78 -9.43
CA ALA A 110 1.80 -5.97 -10.27
C ALA A 110 3.11 -6.50 -10.88
N ALA A 111 4.02 -5.60 -11.31
CA ALA A 111 5.29 -5.99 -11.91
C ALA A 111 6.21 -6.71 -10.93
N LEU A 112 6.36 -6.17 -9.71
CA LEU A 112 7.26 -6.72 -8.70
C LEU A 112 6.69 -7.96 -8.03
N ASN A 113 5.39 -8.02 -7.77
CA ASN A 113 4.73 -9.22 -7.26
C ASN A 113 4.92 -10.39 -8.23
N ASN A 114 4.65 -10.20 -9.52
CA ASN A 114 4.87 -11.22 -10.54
C ASN A 114 6.35 -11.63 -10.62
N TYR A 115 7.27 -10.67 -10.59
CA TYR A 115 8.70 -10.96 -10.64
C TYR A 115 9.17 -11.79 -9.45
N VAL A 116 8.74 -11.44 -8.23
CA VAL A 116 9.10 -12.20 -7.01
C VAL A 116 8.45 -13.58 -7.00
N ALA A 117 7.18 -13.69 -7.42
CA ALA A 117 6.50 -14.99 -7.52
C ALA A 117 7.23 -15.97 -8.45
N LEU A 118 7.79 -15.49 -9.55
CA LEU A 118 8.48 -16.33 -10.54
C LEU A 118 9.93 -16.68 -10.16
N HIS A 119 10.61 -15.85 -9.34
CA HIS A 119 12.06 -15.98 -9.14
C HIS A 119 12.49 -16.27 -7.70
N TYR A 120 11.56 -16.14 -6.73
CA TYR A 120 11.86 -16.20 -5.30
C TYR A 120 10.86 -17.11 -4.56
N SER A 121 11.12 -17.37 -3.28
CA SER A 121 10.28 -18.23 -2.43
C SER A 121 9.10 -17.45 -1.82
N SER A 122 8.08 -18.21 -1.33
CA SER A 122 6.93 -17.63 -0.62
C SER A 122 7.32 -16.78 0.59
N ARG A 123 8.40 -17.17 1.31
CA ARG A 123 8.94 -16.36 2.42
C ARG A 123 9.40 -14.98 1.95
N GLN A 124 10.07 -14.90 0.80
CA GLN A 124 10.53 -13.63 0.23
C GLN A 124 9.38 -12.77 -0.27
N MET A 125 8.30 -13.40 -0.73
CA MET A 125 7.04 -12.72 -1.06
C MET A 125 6.40 -12.10 0.20
N SER A 126 6.31 -12.84 1.30
CA SER A 126 5.79 -12.31 2.57
C SER A 126 6.62 -11.13 3.08
N TRP A 127 7.95 -11.21 2.97
CA TRP A 127 8.83 -10.11 3.33
C TRP A 127 8.69 -8.89 2.42
N LEU A 128 8.38 -9.10 1.14
CA LEU A 128 8.08 -8.03 0.20
C LEU A 128 6.90 -7.17 0.72
N HIS A 129 5.81 -7.82 1.08
CA HIS A 129 4.65 -7.12 1.64
C HIS A 129 4.90 -6.54 3.04
N CYS A 130 5.80 -7.14 3.82
CA CYS A 130 6.26 -6.54 5.07
C CYS A 130 6.99 -5.21 4.81
N MET A 131 7.82 -5.12 3.75
CA MET A 131 8.51 -3.88 3.37
C MET A 131 7.53 -2.79 2.93
N TRP A 132 6.45 -3.13 2.21
CA TRP A 132 5.35 -2.20 1.95
C TRP A 132 4.77 -1.63 3.25
N GLY A 133 4.48 -2.51 4.22
CA GLY A 133 3.96 -2.10 5.52
C GLY A 133 4.90 -1.17 6.28
N VAL A 134 6.23 -1.39 6.20
CA VAL A 134 7.23 -0.48 6.77
C VAL A 134 7.12 0.91 6.14
N GLY A 135 7.04 0.99 4.81
CA GLY A 135 6.86 2.27 4.09
C GLY A 135 5.58 2.98 4.51
N ALA A 136 4.47 2.24 4.50
CA ALA A 136 3.17 2.76 4.88
C ALA A 136 3.12 3.25 6.34
N ALA A 137 3.80 2.58 7.27
CA ALA A 137 3.86 2.97 8.67
C ALA A 137 4.73 4.22 8.91
N ILE A 138 5.76 4.46 8.11
CA ILE A 138 6.67 5.62 8.26
C ILE A 138 5.97 6.93 7.85
N SER A 139 5.17 6.93 6.81
CA SER A 139 4.56 8.15 6.26
C SER A 139 3.71 8.95 7.22
N PRO A 140 2.83 8.35 8.06
CA PRO A 140 2.08 9.12 9.04
C PRO A 140 2.96 9.83 10.07
N TYR A 141 4.13 9.27 10.39
CA TYR A 141 5.09 9.96 11.28
C TYR A 141 5.75 11.13 10.58
N ILE A 142 6.10 11.02 9.28
CA ILE A 142 6.59 12.16 8.48
C ILE A 142 5.52 13.26 8.46
N MET A 143 4.26 12.91 8.18
CA MET A 143 3.15 13.85 8.16
C MET A 143 2.94 14.49 9.54
N SER A 144 2.88 13.68 10.60
CA SER A 144 2.78 14.17 11.97
C SER A 144 3.88 15.17 12.32
N PHE A 145 5.14 14.85 11.97
CA PHE A 145 6.27 15.77 12.19
C PHE A 145 6.09 17.10 11.46
N CYS A 146 5.66 17.07 10.19
CA CYS A 146 5.41 18.29 9.42
C CYS A 146 4.28 19.13 10.03
N LEU A 147 3.20 18.50 10.49
CA LEU A 147 2.08 19.19 11.13
C LEU A 147 2.49 19.79 12.49
N THR A 148 3.20 19.03 13.34
CA THR A 148 3.71 19.51 14.64
C THR A 148 4.64 20.72 14.48
N ARG A 149 5.45 20.74 13.41
CA ARG A 149 6.36 21.86 13.09
C ARG A 149 5.67 23.00 12.32
N GLN A 150 4.37 22.93 12.12
CA GLN A 150 3.59 23.92 11.36
C GLN A 150 4.10 24.17 9.93
N LEU A 151 4.73 23.14 9.33
CA LEU A 151 5.24 23.20 7.96
C LEU A 151 4.14 22.94 6.91
N GLY A 152 2.95 22.56 7.36
CA GLY A 152 1.81 22.18 6.52
C GLY A 152 1.90 20.75 5.95
N TRP A 153 0.77 20.23 5.49
CA TRP A 153 0.66 18.91 4.88
C TRP A 153 1.41 18.84 3.53
N GLN A 154 1.53 19.98 2.83
CA GLN A 154 2.27 20.09 1.57
C GLN A 154 3.73 19.65 1.73
N GLN A 155 4.35 20.02 2.85
CA GLN A 155 5.72 19.63 3.14
C GLN A 155 5.85 18.12 3.39
N GLY A 156 4.85 17.47 3.99
CA GLY A 156 4.79 16.02 4.13
C GLY A 156 4.83 15.31 2.79
N TYR A 157 3.98 15.70 1.84
CA TYR A 157 3.98 15.20 0.47
C TYR A 157 5.30 15.47 -0.25
N ARG A 158 5.86 16.67 -0.12
CA ARG A 158 7.16 17.04 -0.72
C ARG A 158 8.30 16.18 -0.19
N THR A 159 8.33 15.93 1.12
CA THR A 159 9.35 15.08 1.75
C THR A 159 9.31 13.65 1.20
N VAL A 160 8.14 13.05 1.15
CA VAL A 160 7.99 11.71 0.57
C VAL A 160 8.27 11.71 -0.93
N GLY A 161 7.88 12.76 -1.66
CA GLY A 161 8.23 12.96 -3.07
C GLY A 161 9.74 12.97 -3.31
N ILE A 162 10.52 13.65 -2.46
CA ILE A 162 12.00 13.66 -2.54
C ILE A 162 12.55 12.24 -2.31
N LEU A 163 12.04 11.51 -1.31
CA LEU A 163 12.45 10.12 -1.08
C LEU A 163 12.16 9.23 -2.30
N GLN A 164 11.02 9.43 -2.96
CA GLN A 164 10.66 8.73 -4.20
C GLN A 164 11.59 9.07 -5.37
N ILE A 165 12.03 10.33 -5.52
CA ILE A 165 13.02 10.72 -6.55
C ILE A 165 14.36 10.04 -6.29
N VAL A 166 14.83 10.03 -5.05
CA VAL A 166 16.08 9.32 -4.68
C VAL A 166 15.97 7.84 -5.03
N LEU A 167 14.85 7.21 -4.71
CA LEU A 167 14.59 5.82 -5.05
C LEU A 167 14.53 5.58 -6.56
N THR A 168 13.90 6.49 -7.31
CA THR A 168 13.88 6.45 -8.77
C THR A 168 15.30 6.47 -9.34
N ALA A 169 16.18 7.29 -8.79
CA ALA A 169 17.60 7.32 -9.20
C ALA A 169 18.31 6.00 -8.91
N ILE A 170 18.09 5.40 -7.73
CA ILE A 170 18.63 4.08 -7.38
C ILE A 170 18.12 3.00 -8.36
N LEU A 171 16.83 3.01 -8.68
CA LEU A 171 16.23 2.09 -9.64
C LEU A 171 16.80 2.26 -11.03
N LEU A 172 17.00 3.48 -11.51
CA LEU A 172 17.66 3.78 -12.79
C LEU A 172 19.09 3.18 -12.82
N CYS A 173 19.88 3.41 -11.79
CA CYS A 173 21.23 2.84 -11.67
C CYS A 173 21.22 1.32 -11.61
N SER A 174 20.13 0.72 -11.15
CA SER A 174 20.00 -0.74 -11.03
C SER A 174 19.58 -1.46 -12.31
N LEU A 175 19.12 -0.74 -13.36
CA LEU A 175 18.62 -1.34 -14.61
C LEU A 175 19.55 -2.40 -15.23
N PRO A 176 20.91 -2.26 -15.22
CA PRO A 176 21.79 -3.29 -15.73
C PRO A 176 21.70 -4.62 -14.97
N LEU A 177 21.35 -4.59 -13.68
CA LEU A 177 21.20 -5.80 -12.84
C LEU A 177 19.99 -6.63 -13.27
N TRP A 178 18.88 -5.97 -13.60
CA TRP A 178 17.67 -6.63 -14.07
C TRP A 178 17.92 -7.40 -15.37
N LYS A 179 18.67 -6.81 -16.31
CA LYS A 179 19.05 -7.47 -17.56
C LYS A 179 19.92 -8.70 -17.33
N ARG A 180 20.88 -8.65 -16.40
CA ARG A 180 21.77 -9.78 -16.10
C ARG A 180 21.04 -10.98 -15.49
N VAL A 181 20.01 -10.75 -14.68
CA VAL A 181 19.22 -11.82 -14.06
C VAL A 181 18.27 -12.46 -15.08
N ALA A 182 17.66 -11.65 -15.96
CA ALA A 182 16.80 -12.14 -17.04
C ALA A 182 17.54 -13.09 -18.00
N VAL A 183 18.81 -12.80 -18.32
CA VAL A 183 19.64 -13.65 -19.21
C VAL A 183 20.07 -14.97 -18.55
N ARG A 184 20.13 -15.04 -17.23
CA ARG A 184 20.69 -16.21 -16.50
C ARG A 184 19.69 -17.36 -16.29
N LYS A 185 18.39 -17.16 -16.58
CA LYS A 185 17.35 -18.21 -16.50
C LYS A 185 16.41 -18.17 -17.71
N PRO A 186 16.84 -18.64 -18.91
CA PRO A 186 15.96 -18.71 -20.07
C PRO A 186 14.91 -19.86 -19.99
N GLU A 187 15.13 -20.87 -19.15
CA GLU A 187 14.39 -22.13 -19.26
C GLU A 187 13.09 -22.24 -18.46
N VAL A 188 12.87 -21.42 -17.43
CA VAL A 188 11.64 -21.50 -16.62
C VAL A 188 10.43 -20.82 -17.29
N THR A 189 10.66 -19.98 -18.29
CA THR A 189 9.61 -19.23 -18.99
C THR A 189 8.95 -20.00 -20.15
N ALA A 190 9.55 -21.09 -20.63
CA ALA A 190 9.03 -21.81 -21.79
C ALA A 190 7.93 -22.83 -21.45
N GLU A 191 7.99 -23.48 -20.28
CA GLU A 191 6.99 -24.49 -19.90
C GLU A 191 5.73 -23.91 -19.26
N THR A 192 5.82 -22.74 -18.61
CA THR A 192 4.65 -22.05 -18.02
C THR A 192 3.87 -21.23 -19.04
N SER A 193 4.46 -20.91 -20.20
CA SER A 193 3.78 -20.12 -21.24
C SER A 193 2.83 -20.93 -22.13
N SER A 194 2.76 -22.26 -22.00
CA SER A 194 1.79 -23.09 -22.74
C SER A 194 0.45 -23.27 -22.01
N ALA A 195 0.33 -22.88 -20.75
CA ALA A 195 -0.96 -22.80 -20.09
C ALA A 195 -1.76 -21.63 -20.69
N LYS A 196 -2.80 -21.92 -21.49
CA LYS A 196 -3.74 -20.91 -21.98
C LYS A 196 -4.18 -20.04 -20.80
N SER A 197 -3.86 -18.75 -20.85
CA SER A 197 -4.31 -17.80 -19.83
C SER A 197 -5.83 -17.85 -19.77
N ILE A 198 -6.36 -18.32 -18.66
CA ILE A 198 -7.80 -18.36 -18.40
C ILE A 198 -8.25 -16.90 -18.31
N GLY A 199 -9.20 -16.50 -19.17
CA GLY A 199 -9.76 -15.15 -19.12
C GLY A 199 -10.46 -14.90 -17.77
N VAL A 200 -10.47 -13.65 -17.32
CA VAL A 200 -11.07 -13.22 -16.03
C VAL A 200 -12.50 -13.77 -15.86
N LEU A 201 -13.32 -13.71 -16.91
CA LEU A 201 -14.70 -14.24 -16.89
C LEU A 201 -14.76 -15.76 -16.70
N GLN A 202 -13.79 -16.49 -17.20
CA GLN A 202 -13.72 -17.95 -17.01
C GLN A 202 -13.22 -18.28 -15.60
N ALA A 203 -12.26 -17.53 -15.08
CA ALA A 203 -11.76 -17.70 -13.72
C ALA A 203 -12.86 -17.48 -12.66
N VAL A 204 -13.69 -16.47 -12.81
CA VAL A 204 -14.82 -16.19 -11.90
C VAL A 204 -15.87 -17.33 -11.89
N ARG A 205 -15.98 -18.10 -12.97
CA ARG A 205 -16.91 -19.25 -13.05
C ARG A 205 -16.41 -20.51 -12.32
N ILE A 206 -15.15 -20.55 -11.91
CA ILE A 206 -14.59 -21.68 -11.14
C ILE A 206 -15.25 -21.71 -9.75
N LYS A 207 -15.76 -22.86 -9.36
CA LYS A 207 -16.43 -23.06 -8.06
C LYS A 207 -15.48 -22.68 -6.91
N GLY A 208 -15.92 -21.75 -6.04
CA GLY A 208 -15.16 -21.25 -4.89
C GLY A 208 -14.45 -19.92 -5.16
N VAL A 209 -14.04 -19.61 -6.40
CA VAL A 209 -13.36 -18.34 -6.74
C VAL A 209 -14.20 -17.11 -6.37
N PRO A 210 -15.51 -17.02 -6.63
CA PRO A 210 -16.31 -15.88 -6.22
C PRO A 210 -16.30 -15.62 -4.72
N MET A 211 -16.28 -16.68 -3.89
CA MET A 211 -16.22 -16.54 -2.43
C MET A 211 -14.86 -16.02 -1.95
N VAL A 212 -13.78 -16.50 -2.58
CA VAL A 212 -12.43 -15.98 -2.29
C VAL A 212 -12.32 -14.51 -2.68
N LEU A 213 -12.82 -14.13 -3.86
CA LEU A 213 -12.85 -12.75 -4.31
C LEU A 213 -13.67 -11.85 -3.39
N LEU A 214 -14.82 -12.32 -2.91
CA LEU A 214 -15.66 -11.58 -1.96
C LEU A 214 -14.96 -11.39 -0.61
N ALA A 215 -14.31 -12.44 -0.09
CA ALA A 215 -13.55 -12.37 1.15
C ALA A 215 -12.37 -11.39 1.03
N PHE A 216 -11.65 -11.44 -0.09
CA PHE A 216 -10.54 -10.54 -0.36
C PHE A 216 -11.02 -9.08 -0.55
N PHE A 217 -12.15 -8.89 -1.23
CA PHE A 217 -12.79 -7.56 -1.33
C PHE A 217 -13.14 -6.99 0.04
N ALA A 218 -13.74 -7.80 0.92
CA ALA A 218 -14.09 -7.37 2.29
C ALA A 218 -12.84 -6.99 3.10
N TYR A 219 -11.77 -7.78 2.96
CA TYR A 219 -10.48 -7.47 3.56
C TYR A 219 -9.92 -6.13 3.05
N CYS A 220 -9.84 -5.94 1.74
CA CYS A 220 -9.35 -4.70 1.14
C CYS A 220 -10.20 -3.48 1.56
N ALA A 221 -11.52 -3.65 1.64
CA ALA A 221 -12.42 -2.59 2.10
C ALA A 221 -12.13 -2.20 3.55
N LEU A 222 -11.88 -3.16 4.44
CA LEU A 222 -11.48 -2.90 5.83
C LEU A 222 -10.14 -2.16 5.91
N GLU A 223 -9.12 -2.68 5.21
CA GLU A 223 -7.78 -2.10 5.19
C GLU A 223 -7.80 -0.65 4.68
N GLN A 224 -8.42 -0.41 3.54
CA GLN A 224 -8.53 0.93 2.95
C GLN A 224 -9.36 1.88 3.82
N THR A 225 -10.42 1.40 4.46
CA THR A 225 -11.21 2.21 5.39
C THR A 225 -10.36 2.66 6.58
N ALA A 226 -9.61 1.76 7.17
CA ALA A 226 -8.73 2.10 8.29
C ALA A 226 -7.61 3.07 7.86
N MET A 227 -6.96 2.81 6.73
CA MET A 227 -5.89 3.69 6.22
C MET A 227 -6.38 5.10 5.91
N LEU A 228 -7.55 5.24 5.30
CA LEU A 228 -8.07 6.54 4.86
C LEU A 228 -8.71 7.32 6.01
N TRP A 229 -9.48 6.64 6.87
CA TRP A 229 -10.39 7.32 7.79
C TRP A 229 -9.96 7.33 9.25
N ALA A 230 -8.94 6.51 9.66
CA ALA A 230 -8.56 6.44 11.08
C ALA A 230 -8.17 7.79 11.65
N SER A 231 -7.33 8.59 10.98
CA SER A 231 -6.97 9.93 11.43
C SER A 231 -8.17 10.85 11.54
N SER A 232 -9.03 10.89 10.51
CA SER A 232 -10.24 11.73 10.52
C SER A 232 -11.20 11.34 11.64
N TYR A 233 -11.39 10.03 11.88
CA TYR A 233 -12.19 9.52 12.98
C TYR A 233 -11.65 9.96 14.35
N LEU A 234 -10.33 9.87 14.55
CA LEU A 234 -9.68 10.26 15.79
C LEU A 234 -9.79 11.77 16.05
N VAL A 235 -9.67 12.59 15.02
CA VAL A 235 -9.86 14.05 15.14
C VAL A 235 -11.32 14.39 15.43
N GLN A 236 -12.26 13.90 14.60
CA GLN A 236 -13.67 14.33 14.67
C GLN A 236 -14.43 13.71 15.84
N ASN A 237 -14.17 12.45 16.18
CA ASN A 237 -14.93 11.72 17.20
C ASN A 237 -14.21 11.59 18.55
N ARG A 238 -12.88 11.76 18.58
CA ARG A 238 -12.07 11.67 19.80
C ARG A 238 -11.44 13.00 20.20
N GLY A 239 -11.57 14.04 19.38
CA GLY A 239 -11.04 15.38 19.66
C GLY A 239 -9.50 15.45 19.69
N LEU A 240 -8.81 14.52 19.02
CA LEU A 240 -7.35 14.53 18.97
C LEU A 240 -6.85 15.60 18.01
N GLU A 241 -5.70 16.19 18.32
CA GLU A 241 -4.96 17.01 17.37
C GLU A 241 -4.53 16.18 16.15
N ALA A 242 -4.52 16.80 14.96
CA ALA A 242 -4.30 16.10 13.69
C ALA A 242 -2.95 15.35 13.64
N GLU A 243 -1.88 15.94 14.20
CA GLU A 243 -0.57 15.32 14.29
C GLU A 243 -0.56 14.07 15.19
N THR A 244 -1.30 14.10 16.30
CA THR A 244 -1.44 12.95 17.20
C THR A 244 -2.30 11.87 16.57
N ALA A 245 -3.38 12.24 15.89
CA ALA A 245 -4.24 11.32 15.15
C ALA A 245 -3.47 10.61 14.03
N ALA A 246 -2.61 11.32 13.29
CA ALA A 246 -1.76 10.71 12.27
C ALA A 246 -0.80 9.65 12.85
N ARG A 247 -0.17 9.93 14.01
CA ARG A 247 0.69 8.94 14.71
C ARG A 247 -0.10 7.74 15.19
N PHE A 248 -1.32 7.93 15.68
CA PHE A 248 -2.15 6.84 16.16
C PHE A 248 -2.66 5.97 15.00
N ALA A 249 -3.04 6.58 13.87
CA ALA A 249 -3.39 5.85 12.65
C ALA A 249 -2.24 4.95 12.15
N ALA A 250 -0.98 5.38 12.33
CA ALA A 250 0.18 4.57 12.01
C ALA A 250 0.22 3.23 12.76
N MET A 251 -0.40 3.13 13.94
CA MET A 251 -0.42 1.88 14.72
C MET A 251 -1.14 0.75 13.98
N PHE A 252 -2.16 1.07 13.18
CA PHE A 252 -2.80 0.09 12.29
C PHE A 252 -1.78 -0.53 11.32
N LEU A 253 -0.97 0.31 10.68
CA LEU A 253 0.03 -0.11 9.70
C LEU A 253 1.20 -0.87 10.36
N ILE A 254 1.60 -0.45 11.56
CA ILE A 254 2.56 -1.21 12.38
C ILE A 254 1.99 -2.58 12.71
N GLY A 255 0.71 -2.66 13.10
CA GLY A 255 0.01 -3.92 13.35
C GLY A 255 0.04 -4.85 12.14
N ILE A 256 -0.29 -4.35 10.93
CA ILE A 256 -0.20 -5.10 9.68
C ILE A 256 1.23 -5.60 9.44
N THR A 257 2.23 -4.73 9.58
CA THR A 257 3.64 -5.05 9.33
C THR A 257 4.13 -6.17 10.25
N VAL A 258 3.88 -6.02 11.55
CA VAL A 258 4.22 -7.03 12.56
C VAL A 258 3.44 -8.34 12.31
N GLY A 259 2.16 -8.24 12.01
CA GLY A 259 1.33 -9.40 11.69
C GLY A 259 1.82 -10.16 10.48
N ARG A 260 2.17 -9.48 9.38
CA ARG A 260 2.75 -10.11 8.16
C ARG A 260 4.09 -10.77 8.45
N PHE A 261 4.94 -10.13 9.27
CA PHE A 261 6.19 -10.73 9.69
C PHE A 261 5.97 -12.02 10.49
N LEU A 262 5.07 -12.01 11.48
CA LEU A 262 4.75 -13.18 12.30
C LEU A 262 4.06 -14.28 11.49
N SER A 263 3.15 -13.91 10.59
CA SER A 263 2.43 -14.88 9.72
C SER A 263 3.39 -15.70 8.88
N GLY A 264 4.49 -15.12 8.40
CA GLY A 264 5.53 -15.84 7.65
C GLY A 264 6.21 -16.99 8.42
N PHE A 265 6.12 -17.00 9.75
CA PHE A 265 6.65 -18.09 10.59
C PHE A 265 5.56 -19.06 11.07
N LEU A 266 4.32 -18.57 11.22
CA LEU A 266 3.23 -19.33 11.81
C LEU A 266 2.43 -20.12 10.76
N ALA A 267 2.38 -19.65 9.51
CA ALA A 267 1.57 -20.23 8.44
C ALA A 267 1.89 -21.71 8.22
N ASP A 268 3.17 -22.08 8.19
CA ASP A 268 3.62 -23.47 8.01
C ASP A 268 3.16 -24.43 9.11
N ARG A 269 2.89 -23.89 10.33
CA ARG A 269 2.50 -24.71 11.49
C ARG A 269 0.98 -24.77 11.69
N TRP A 270 0.27 -23.66 11.46
CA TRP A 270 -1.15 -23.53 11.80
C TRP A 270 -2.07 -23.72 10.59
N GLY A 271 -1.52 -23.60 9.38
CA GLY A 271 -2.25 -23.67 8.12
C GLY A 271 -3.13 -22.42 7.88
N ASP A 272 -3.32 -22.09 6.62
CA ASP A 272 -3.97 -20.86 6.16
C ASP A 272 -5.37 -20.67 6.74
N ARG A 273 -6.16 -21.73 6.80
CA ARG A 273 -7.54 -21.67 7.30
C ARG A 273 -7.64 -21.18 8.75
N ASN A 274 -6.75 -21.65 9.62
CA ASN A 274 -6.76 -21.26 11.05
C ASN A 274 -6.18 -19.85 11.20
N MET A 275 -5.15 -19.51 10.42
CA MET A 275 -4.56 -18.19 10.37
C MET A 275 -5.61 -17.12 10.00
N ILE A 276 -6.37 -17.34 8.92
CA ILE A 276 -7.43 -16.42 8.48
C ILE A 276 -8.50 -16.26 9.56
N ARG A 277 -8.95 -17.36 10.20
CA ARG A 277 -9.98 -17.31 11.25
C ARG A 277 -9.50 -16.55 12.50
N CYS A 278 -8.28 -16.84 12.96
CA CYS A 278 -7.69 -16.12 14.09
C CYS A 278 -7.52 -14.64 13.74
N GLY A 279 -7.04 -14.33 12.54
CA GLY A 279 -6.90 -12.95 12.06
C GLY A 279 -8.22 -12.19 12.07
N ALA A 280 -9.29 -12.80 11.56
CA ALA A 280 -10.61 -12.17 11.56
C ALA A 280 -11.13 -11.88 13.00
N VAL A 281 -10.96 -12.82 13.93
CA VAL A 281 -11.36 -12.61 15.34
C VAL A 281 -10.55 -11.50 15.98
N ILE A 282 -9.23 -11.46 15.75
CA ILE A 282 -8.34 -10.41 16.28
C ILE A 282 -8.73 -9.05 15.68
N ALA A 283 -8.99 -8.97 14.37
CA ALA A 283 -9.41 -7.74 13.72
C ALA A 283 -10.74 -7.21 14.28
N ILE A 284 -11.74 -8.08 14.46
CA ILE A 284 -13.03 -7.71 15.09
C ILE A 284 -12.80 -7.18 16.51
N ALA A 285 -12.00 -7.86 17.32
CA ALA A 285 -11.70 -7.40 18.69
C ALA A 285 -11.04 -6.02 18.67
N GLY A 286 -10.09 -5.78 17.76
CA GLY A 286 -9.45 -4.48 17.58
C GLY A 286 -10.44 -3.38 17.19
N ILE A 287 -11.33 -3.65 16.22
CA ILE A 287 -12.37 -2.70 15.81
C ILE A 287 -13.30 -2.36 16.99
N LEU A 288 -13.74 -3.36 17.73
CA LEU A 288 -14.58 -3.13 18.92
C LEU A 288 -13.89 -2.22 19.94
N LEU A 289 -12.58 -2.41 20.17
CA LEU A 289 -11.79 -1.53 21.04
C LEU A 289 -11.73 -0.08 20.53
N VAL A 290 -11.59 0.12 19.23
CA VAL A 290 -11.62 1.47 18.62
C VAL A 290 -12.96 2.16 18.83
N LEU A 291 -14.06 1.39 18.78
CA LEU A 291 -15.43 1.92 18.86
C LEU A 291 -15.88 2.20 20.30
N ILE A 292 -15.23 1.62 21.32
CA ILE A 292 -15.62 1.86 22.73
C ILE A 292 -15.53 3.37 23.04
N PRO A 293 -16.61 4.01 23.50
CA PRO A 293 -16.65 5.46 23.74
C PRO A 293 -16.01 5.83 25.09
N VAL A 294 -14.72 5.54 25.24
CA VAL A 294 -13.92 5.92 26.41
C VAL A 294 -13.09 7.15 26.10
N SER A 295 -12.94 8.04 27.07
CA SER A 295 -12.19 9.30 26.95
C SER A 295 -10.69 9.09 26.73
N SER A 296 -10.15 7.88 26.99
CA SER A 296 -8.74 7.59 26.77
C SER A 296 -8.43 7.30 25.32
N PRO A 297 -7.63 8.13 24.64
CA PRO A 297 -7.22 7.90 23.25
C PRO A 297 -6.32 6.67 23.08
N LEU A 298 -5.69 6.20 24.17
CA LEU A 298 -4.81 5.03 24.19
C LEU A 298 -5.55 3.75 23.77
N LEU A 299 -6.83 3.62 24.16
CA LEU A 299 -7.62 2.44 23.80
C LEU A 299 -7.86 2.36 22.29
N ALA A 300 -8.13 3.49 21.64
CA ALA A 300 -8.28 3.56 20.18
C ALA A 300 -6.95 3.24 19.48
N GLN A 301 -5.81 3.71 20.01
CA GLN A 301 -4.48 3.41 19.49
C GLN A 301 -4.18 1.91 19.54
N ILE A 302 -4.41 1.27 20.68
CA ILE A 302 -4.23 -0.18 20.85
C ILE A 302 -5.20 -0.95 19.95
N GLY A 303 -6.45 -0.51 19.86
CA GLY A 303 -7.45 -1.10 18.97
C GLY A 303 -7.04 -1.08 17.51
N LEU A 304 -6.49 0.04 17.02
CA LEU A 304 -5.96 0.15 15.65
C LEU A 304 -4.80 -0.82 15.42
N MET A 305 -3.86 -0.94 16.37
CA MET A 305 -2.74 -1.88 16.27
C MET A 305 -3.23 -3.35 16.24
N ILE A 306 -4.18 -3.71 17.09
CA ILE A 306 -4.78 -5.05 17.13
C ILE A 306 -5.55 -5.33 15.83
N THR A 307 -6.29 -4.35 15.31
CA THR A 307 -6.99 -4.48 14.03
C THR A 307 -6.00 -4.78 12.89
N GLY A 308 -4.91 -4.03 12.81
CA GLY A 308 -3.87 -4.26 11.81
C GLY A 308 -3.20 -5.63 11.95
N LEU A 309 -2.91 -6.06 13.17
CA LEU A 309 -2.35 -7.39 13.46
C LEU A 309 -3.29 -8.50 12.96
N GLY A 310 -4.60 -8.34 13.17
CA GLY A 310 -5.62 -9.29 12.72
C GLY A 310 -5.82 -9.29 11.20
N CYS A 311 -5.63 -8.16 10.53
CA CYS A 311 -5.73 -8.05 9.08
C CYS A 311 -4.61 -8.83 8.35
N ALA A 312 -3.42 -8.89 8.93
CA ALA A 312 -2.24 -9.44 8.29
C ALA A 312 -2.35 -10.90 7.81
N PRO A 313 -2.88 -11.86 8.62
CA PRO A 313 -2.99 -13.26 8.19
C PRO A 313 -4.17 -13.52 7.26
N ILE A 314 -5.02 -12.53 6.96
CA ILE A 314 -6.14 -12.67 6.03
C ILE A 314 -5.66 -12.44 4.58
N TYR A 315 -4.61 -11.67 4.41
CA TYR A 315 -3.97 -11.40 3.12
C TYR A 315 -3.02 -12.51 2.73
#